data_6f672c217302afd58d6f5044d4039211
#
_entry.id   6f672c217302afd58d6f5044d4039211
#
_cell.length_a   1.000
_cell.length_b   1.000
_cell.length_c   1.000
_cell.angle_alpha   90.00
_cell.angle_beta   90.00
_cell.angle_gamma   90.00
#
_symmetry.space_group_name_H-M   'P 1'
#
loop_
_entity.id
_entity.type
_entity.pdbx_description
1 polymer ?
#
loop_
_entity_poly.entity_id
_entity_poly.type
_entity_poly.pdbx_seq_one_letter_code
_entity_poly.pdbx_strand_id
1 'polypeptide(L)'
;MSRVLIVEDEEAIADLEKDYLELSGFTVEIENNGTAGLKRALSEEFDMFILDLMLPGTDGFEICKKIREEKNTPILMVSAKKDDIDKIRGLGLGADDYITKPFSPSELVARVKAHLARYERLIVSSEAKNDIIEIRGIRIDKTARRVWVNDEEKQFTTKEFDLLTFLAENPNLSLIHI
;
A
#
# COMPACT_ATOMS: atom_id res chain seq x y z
N MET A 1 -5.31 1.48 13.83
CA MET A 1 -6.62 0.96 13.37
C MET A 1 -6.70 1.33 11.90
N SER A 2 -6.78 0.35 11.02
CA SER A 2 -6.66 0.62 9.57
C SER A 2 -7.90 1.32 9.04
N ARG A 3 -7.68 2.37 8.24
CA ARG A 3 -8.72 3.17 7.58
C ARG A 3 -9.00 2.64 6.18
N VAL A 4 -10.25 2.36 5.89
CA VAL A 4 -10.72 1.85 4.60
C VAL A 4 -11.68 2.86 3.97
N LEU A 5 -11.46 3.22 2.70
CA LEU A 5 -12.41 4.00 1.91
C LEU A 5 -13.18 3.05 0.99
N ILE A 6 -14.51 3.09 1.11
CA ILE A 6 -15.44 2.42 0.18
C ILE A 6 -15.97 3.47 -0.79
N VAL A 7 -15.91 3.20 -2.08
CA VAL A 7 -16.57 4.00 -3.11
C VAL A 7 -17.63 3.13 -3.79
N GLU A 8 -18.88 3.35 -3.40
CA GLU A 8 -20.04 2.53 -3.78
C GLU A 8 -21.27 3.42 -3.83
N ASP A 9 -22.01 3.46 -4.92
CA ASP A 9 -23.18 4.32 -5.10
C ASP A 9 -24.48 3.73 -4.54
N GLU A 10 -24.55 2.40 -4.35
CA GLU A 10 -25.67 1.75 -3.68
C GLU A 10 -25.51 1.84 -2.15
N GLU A 11 -26.21 2.76 -1.51
CA GLU A 11 -26.13 3.01 -0.06
C GLU A 11 -26.30 1.73 0.77
N ALA A 12 -27.27 0.87 0.42
CA ALA A 12 -27.52 -0.36 1.14
C ALA A 12 -26.36 -1.36 1.10
N ILE A 13 -25.61 -1.39 -0.01
CA ILE A 13 -24.43 -2.24 -0.15
C ILE A 13 -23.26 -1.60 0.61
N ALA A 14 -23.05 -0.31 0.44
CA ALA A 14 -21.99 0.42 1.14
C ALA A 14 -22.14 0.32 2.67
N ASP A 15 -23.35 0.49 3.20
CA ASP A 15 -23.63 0.35 4.63
C ASP A 15 -23.38 -1.07 5.12
N LEU A 16 -23.81 -2.09 4.36
CA LEU A 16 -23.56 -3.49 4.70
C LEU A 16 -22.06 -3.80 4.75
N GLU A 17 -21.30 -3.37 3.75
CA GLU A 17 -19.84 -3.53 3.69
C GLU A 17 -19.17 -2.84 4.89
N LYS A 18 -19.58 -1.61 5.18
CA LYS A 18 -19.09 -0.82 6.31
C LYS A 18 -19.34 -1.53 7.63
N ASP A 19 -20.57 -1.96 7.91
CA ASP A 19 -20.95 -2.60 9.17
C ASP A 19 -20.07 -3.83 9.45
N TYR A 20 -19.88 -4.71 8.46
CA TYR A 20 -19.06 -5.90 8.63
C TYR A 20 -17.57 -5.60 8.81
N LEU A 21 -17.06 -4.58 8.14
CA LEU A 21 -15.68 -4.16 8.29
C LEU A 21 -15.46 -3.49 9.66
N GLU A 22 -16.38 -2.64 10.10
CA GLU A 22 -16.29 -1.99 11.42
C GLU A 22 -16.40 -3.02 12.57
N LEU A 23 -17.29 -4.00 12.46
CA LEU A 23 -17.34 -5.14 13.39
C LEU A 23 -16.03 -5.94 13.42
N SER A 24 -15.26 -5.89 12.34
CA SER A 24 -13.96 -6.55 12.23
C SER A 24 -12.78 -5.68 12.69
N GLY A 25 -13.04 -4.46 13.20
CA GLY A 25 -12.05 -3.59 13.79
C GLY A 25 -11.42 -2.58 12.83
N PHE A 26 -12.03 -2.30 11.68
CA PHE A 26 -11.60 -1.26 10.75
C PHE A 26 -12.33 0.06 11.01
N THR A 27 -11.74 1.17 10.58
CA THR A 27 -12.42 2.46 10.46
C THR A 27 -12.83 2.64 9.02
N VAL A 28 -14.13 2.78 8.74
CA VAL A 28 -14.65 2.77 7.37
C VAL A 28 -15.33 4.08 7.03
N GLU A 29 -15.00 4.61 5.87
CA GLU A 29 -15.60 5.80 5.29
C GLU A 29 -16.18 5.46 3.93
N ILE A 30 -17.30 6.08 3.58
CA ILE A 30 -18.05 5.81 2.34
C ILE A 30 -18.09 7.08 1.49
N GLU A 31 -17.94 6.91 0.19
CA GLU A 31 -18.27 7.89 -0.85
C GLU A 31 -19.19 7.26 -1.88
N ASN A 32 -20.29 7.96 -2.18
CA ASN A 32 -21.31 7.45 -3.11
C ASN A 32 -21.13 7.96 -4.54
N ASN A 33 -20.02 8.63 -4.82
CA ASN A 33 -19.70 9.20 -6.12
C ASN A 33 -18.23 9.01 -6.46
N GLY A 34 -17.95 8.50 -7.66
CA GLY A 34 -16.58 8.19 -8.08
C GLY A 34 -15.65 9.40 -8.13
N THR A 35 -16.15 10.58 -8.51
CA THR A 35 -15.31 11.79 -8.55
C THR A 35 -14.94 12.27 -7.16
N ALA A 36 -15.89 12.24 -6.20
CA ALA A 36 -15.63 12.57 -4.80
C ALA A 36 -14.69 11.51 -4.17
N GLY A 37 -14.94 10.23 -4.43
CA GLY A 37 -14.10 9.12 -3.97
C GLY A 37 -12.66 9.26 -4.46
N LEU A 38 -12.44 9.55 -5.74
CA LEU A 38 -11.12 9.79 -6.30
C LEU A 38 -10.41 10.96 -5.61
N LYS A 39 -11.11 12.09 -5.44
CA LYS A 39 -10.55 13.27 -4.78
C LYS A 39 -10.06 12.92 -3.37
N ARG A 40 -10.87 12.21 -2.58
CA ARG A 40 -10.50 11.79 -1.23
C ARG A 40 -9.36 10.77 -1.23
N ALA A 41 -9.41 9.78 -2.12
CA ALA A 41 -8.37 8.77 -2.25
C ALA A 41 -6.98 9.38 -2.53
N LEU A 42 -6.90 10.49 -3.26
CA LEU A 42 -5.64 11.18 -3.55
C LEU A 42 -5.24 12.15 -2.43
N SER A 43 -6.19 12.83 -1.80
CA SER A 43 -5.90 13.89 -0.80
C SER A 43 -5.77 13.41 0.64
N GLU A 44 -6.26 12.22 0.96
CA GLU A 44 -6.25 11.65 2.30
C GLU A 44 -5.47 10.33 2.34
N GLU A 45 -5.06 9.93 3.55
CA GLU A 45 -4.36 8.66 3.75
C GLU A 45 -5.36 7.58 4.20
N PHE A 46 -5.42 6.52 3.41
CA PHE A 46 -6.16 5.30 3.68
C PHE A 46 -5.22 4.10 3.58
N ASP A 47 -5.54 3.05 4.33
CA ASP A 47 -4.76 1.80 4.31
C ASP A 47 -5.28 0.83 3.23
N MET A 48 -6.52 1.03 2.76
CA MET A 48 -7.12 0.23 1.69
C MET A 48 -8.27 0.95 1.00
N PHE A 49 -8.46 0.67 -0.27
CA PHE A 49 -9.59 1.13 -1.08
C PHE A 49 -10.46 -0.05 -1.51
N ILE A 50 -11.78 0.11 -1.41
CA ILE A 50 -12.78 -0.79 -1.99
C ILE A 50 -13.57 0.02 -3.01
N LEU A 51 -13.54 -0.39 -4.27
CA LEU A 51 -14.08 0.39 -5.39
C LEU A 51 -15.11 -0.43 -6.17
N ASP A 52 -16.33 0.09 -6.29
CA ASP A 52 -17.24 -0.41 -7.33
C ASP A 52 -16.77 0.07 -8.71
N LEU A 53 -17.03 -0.73 -9.71
CA LEU A 53 -16.74 -0.37 -11.10
C LEU A 53 -17.76 0.63 -11.67
N MET A 54 -19.03 0.44 -11.32
CA MET A 54 -20.15 1.16 -11.93
C MET A 54 -20.55 2.38 -11.08
N LEU A 55 -19.68 3.36 -11.02
CA LEU A 55 -19.89 4.58 -10.23
C LEU A 55 -20.37 5.75 -11.08
N PRO A 56 -21.23 6.65 -10.55
CA PRO A 56 -21.51 7.90 -11.18
C PRO A 56 -20.30 8.83 -11.13
N GLY A 57 -20.08 9.58 -12.21
CA GLY A 57 -18.93 10.46 -12.37
C GLY A 57 -17.71 9.71 -12.90
N THR A 58 -16.70 9.49 -12.08
CA THR A 58 -15.50 8.75 -12.44
C THR A 58 -15.69 7.25 -12.17
N ASP A 59 -15.48 6.39 -13.16
CA ASP A 59 -15.64 4.93 -12.99
C ASP A 59 -14.50 4.31 -12.15
N GLY A 60 -14.77 3.11 -11.61
CA GLY A 60 -13.82 2.42 -10.73
C GLY A 60 -12.49 2.09 -11.39
N PHE A 61 -12.45 1.83 -12.70
CA PHE A 61 -11.19 1.59 -13.41
C PHE A 61 -10.31 2.84 -13.50
N GLU A 62 -10.91 3.99 -13.78
CA GLU A 62 -10.20 5.27 -13.82
C GLU A 62 -9.69 5.65 -12.44
N ILE A 63 -10.50 5.44 -11.38
CA ILE A 63 -10.10 5.66 -9.99
C ILE A 63 -8.90 4.79 -9.64
N CYS A 64 -8.98 3.49 -9.92
CA CYS A 64 -7.89 2.54 -9.67
C CYS A 64 -6.59 2.97 -10.35
N LYS A 65 -6.66 3.32 -11.64
CA LYS A 65 -5.50 3.79 -12.40
C LYS A 65 -4.86 5.03 -11.77
N LYS A 66 -5.66 6.04 -11.43
CA LYS A 66 -5.16 7.28 -10.85
C LYS A 66 -4.58 7.11 -9.45
N ILE A 67 -5.19 6.28 -8.62
CA ILE A 67 -4.61 5.94 -7.31
C ILE A 67 -3.25 5.27 -7.51
N ARG A 68 -3.13 4.36 -8.47
CA ARG A 68 -1.92 3.58 -8.71
C ARG A 68 -0.76 4.42 -9.27
N GLU A 69 -1.05 5.55 -9.92
CA GLU A 69 -0.03 6.52 -10.35
C GLU A 69 0.66 7.21 -9.18
N GLU A 70 -0.02 7.33 -8.01
CA GLU A 70 0.47 8.08 -6.85
C GLU A 70 0.71 7.22 -5.60
N LYS A 71 -0.03 6.11 -5.44
CA LYS A 71 -0.05 5.30 -4.20
C LYS A 71 0.04 3.80 -4.48
N ASN A 72 0.68 3.09 -3.54
CA ASN A 72 0.76 1.63 -3.54
C ASN A 72 -0.25 0.97 -2.58
N THR A 73 -1.15 1.75 -2.00
CA THR A 73 -2.21 1.28 -1.11
C THR A 73 -3.04 0.18 -1.75
N PRO A 74 -3.37 -0.93 -1.06
CA PRO A 74 -4.16 -2.02 -1.62
C PRO A 74 -5.52 -1.56 -2.15
N ILE A 75 -5.89 -2.06 -3.33
CA ILE A 75 -7.17 -1.78 -3.99
C ILE A 75 -7.90 -3.08 -4.25
N LEU A 76 -9.11 -3.21 -3.71
CA LEU A 76 -10.07 -4.28 -3.96
C LEU A 76 -11.19 -3.74 -4.85
N MET A 77 -11.36 -4.32 -6.03
CA MET A 77 -12.47 -3.98 -6.91
C MET A 77 -13.67 -4.88 -6.62
N VAL A 78 -14.85 -4.29 -6.56
CA VAL A 78 -16.12 -5.00 -6.35
C VAL A 78 -17.06 -4.67 -7.52
N SER A 79 -17.71 -5.65 -8.13
CA SER A 79 -18.62 -5.38 -9.23
C SER A 79 -19.63 -6.48 -9.49
N ALA A 80 -20.79 -6.10 -10.02
CA ALA A 80 -21.79 -7.04 -10.56
C ALA A 80 -21.34 -7.68 -11.89
N LYS A 81 -20.30 -7.14 -12.54
CA LYS A 81 -19.79 -7.69 -13.80
C LYS A 81 -19.01 -8.98 -13.55
N LYS A 82 -19.47 -10.05 -14.20
CA LYS A 82 -18.87 -11.38 -14.09
C LYS A 82 -17.88 -11.70 -15.21
N ASP A 83 -17.75 -10.80 -16.18
CA ASP A 83 -16.91 -11.03 -17.35
C ASP A 83 -15.44 -11.08 -16.95
N ASP A 84 -14.76 -12.13 -17.40
CA ASP A 84 -13.32 -12.30 -17.14
C ASP A 84 -12.48 -11.15 -17.73
N ILE A 85 -12.97 -10.50 -18.80
CA ILE A 85 -12.33 -9.33 -19.40
C ILE A 85 -12.26 -8.16 -18.43
N ASP A 86 -13.33 -7.88 -17.69
CA ASP A 86 -13.35 -6.79 -16.70
C ASP A 86 -12.43 -7.09 -15.51
N LYS A 87 -12.36 -8.37 -15.09
CA LYS A 87 -11.41 -8.81 -14.03
C LYS A 87 -9.96 -8.64 -14.47
N ILE A 88 -9.64 -9.11 -15.68
CA ILE A 88 -8.29 -8.99 -16.27
C ILE A 88 -7.93 -7.52 -16.42
N ARG A 89 -8.86 -6.68 -16.85
CA ARG A 89 -8.65 -5.23 -16.97
C ARG A 89 -8.37 -4.58 -15.62
N GLY A 90 -9.17 -4.88 -14.57
CA GLY A 90 -8.98 -4.35 -13.24
C GLY A 90 -7.61 -4.69 -12.65
N LEU A 91 -7.24 -5.96 -12.71
CA LEU A 91 -5.93 -6.42 -12.26
C LEU A 91 -4.78 -5.84 -13.11
N GLY A 92 -4.98 -5.69 -14.41
CA GLY A 92 -4.00 -5.06 -15.31
C GLY A 92 -3.81 -3.56 -15.06
N LEU A 93 -4.80 -2.87 -14.48
CA LEU A 93 -4.73 -1.46 -14.07
C LEU A 93 -4.12 -1.28 -12.66
N GLY A 94 -3.80 -2.37 -11.98
CA GLY A 94 -3.12 -2.34 -10.69
C GLY A 94 -4.01 -2.59 -9.47
N ALA A 95 -5.24 -3.11 -9.66
CA ALA A 95 -6.01 -3.64 -8.54
C ALA A 95 -5.32 -4.89 -7.97
N ASP A 96 -5.38 -5.06 -6.66
CA ASP A 96 -4.78 -6.21 -5.96
C ASP A 96 -5.71 -7.42 -5.96
N ASP A 97 -7.01 -7.19 -6.04
CA ASP A 97 -8.01 -8.26 -6.08
C ASP A 97 -9.33 -7.76 -6.69
N TYR A 98 -10.22 -8.71 -6.98
CA TYR A 98 -11.51 -8.47 -7.60
C TYR A 98 -12.56 -9.41 -7.02
N ILE A 99 -13.68 -8.87 -6.53
CA ILE A 99 -14.83 -9.62 -6.05
C ILE A 99 -16.05 -9.37 -6.93
N THR A 100 -16.78 -10.42 -7.27
CA THR A 100 -18.04 -10.30 -8.01
C THR A 100 -19.24 -10.28 -7.07
N LYS A 101 -20.17 -9.34 -7.27
CA LYS A 101 -21.49 -9.32 -6.61
C LYS A 101 -22.41 -10.42 -7.19
N PRO A 102 -23.23 -11.12 -6.38
CA PRO A 102 -23.30 -11.03 -4.93
C PRO A 102 -22.14 -11.78 -4.24
N PHE A 103 -21.61 -11.23 -3.18
CA PHE A 103 -20.60 -11.86 -2.34
C PHE A 103 -21.08 -11.95 -0.88
N SER A 104 -20.45 -12.82 -0.09
CA SER A 104 -20.72 -12.83 1.33
C SER A 104 -19.90 -11.74 2.04
N PRO A 105 -20.48 -11.03 3.02
CA PRO A 105 -19.72 -10.05 3.80
C PRO A 105 -18.46 -10.63 4.47
N SER A 106 -18.53 -11.91 4.88
CA SER A 106 -17.37 -12.62 5.43
C SER A 106 -16.24 -12.81 4.41
N GLU A 107 -16.58 -12.98 3.12
CA GLU A 107 -15.58 -13.05 2.05
C GLU A 107 -14.88 -11.70 1.89
N LEU A 108 -15.63 -10.60 1.86
CA LEU A 108 -15.08 -9.26 1.80
C LEU A 108 -14.08 -9.01 2.93
N VAL A 109 -14.50 -9.26 4.17
CA VAL A 109 -13.65 -9.10 5.36
C VAL A 109 -12.38 -9.95 5.29
N ALA A 110 -12.49 -11.21 4.86
CA ALA A 110 -11.35 -12.10 4.75
C ALA A 110 -10.31 -11.58 3.73
N ARG A 111 -10.77 -11.09 2.58
CA ARG A 111 -9.90 -10.50 1.55
C ARG A 111 -9.24 -9.20 2.02
N VAL A 112 -10.00 -8.30 2.63
CA VAL A 112 -9.45 -7.05 3.21
C VAL A 112 -8.35 -7.35 4.22
N LYS A 113 -8.58 -8.28 5.16
CA LYS A 113 -7.57 -8.70 6.13
C LYS A 113 -6.32 -9.29 5.47
N ALA A 114 -6.50 -10.13 4.46
CA ALA A 114 -5.38 -10.76 3.76
C ALA A 114 -4.51 -9.75 3.01
N HIS A 115 -5.13 -8.79 2.31
CA HIS A 115 -4.39 -7.75 1.57
C HIS A 115 -3.69 -6.78 2.50
N LEU A 116 -4.32 -6.32 3.58
CA LEU A 116 -3.68 -5.46 4.57
C LEU A 116 -2.48 -6.15 5.24
N ALA A 117 -2.64 -7.40 5.69
CA ALA A 117 -1.55 -8.15 6.29
C ALA A 117 -0.36 -8.36 5.32
N ARG A 118 -0.64 -8.58 4.04
CA ARG A 118 0.39 -8.68 3.00
C ARG A 118 1.10 -7.34 2.79
N TYR A 119 0.36 -6.25 2.71
CA TYR A 119 0.89 -4.92 2.51
C TYR A 119 1.78 -4.48 3.67
N GLU A 120 1.34 -4.69 4.92
CA GLU A 120 2.15 -4.43 6.12
C GLU A 120 3.47 -5.19 6.11
N ARG A 121 3.46 -6.47 5.73
CA ARG A 121 4.71 -7.27 5.59
C ARG A 121 5.65 -6.70 4.54
N LEU A 122 5.12 -6.21 3.42
CA LEU A 122 5.93 -5.62 2.36
C LEU A 122 6.56 -4.30 2.81
N ILE A 123 5.82 -3.45 3.54
CA ILE A 123 6.35 -2.20 4.12
C ILE A 123 7.46 -2.54 5.12
N VAL A 124 7.19 -3.40 6.10
CA VAL A 124 8.19 -3.80 7.11
C VAL A 124 9.43 -4.40 6.45
N SER A 125 9.26 -5.22 5.41
CA SER A 125 10.40 -5.79 4.69
C SER A 125 11.16 -4.75 3.86
N SER A 126 10.51 -3.71 3.36
CA SER A 126 11.15 -2.62 2.61
C SER A 126 11.87 -1.65 3.55
N GLU A 127 11.29 -1.36 4.72
CA GLU A 127 11.94 -0.57 5.77
C GLU A 127 13.19 -1.30 6.31
N ALA A 128 13.07 -2.60 6.58
CA ALA A 128 14.22 -3.42 7.00
C ALA A 128 15.31 -3.51 5.91
N LYS A 129 14.95 -3.48 4.63
CA LYS A 129 15.93 -3.41 3.52
C LYS A 129 16.55 -2.02 3.38
N ASN A 130 15.80 -0.94 3.68
CA ASN A 130 16.33 0.41 3.67
C ASN A 130 17.24 0.70 4.87
N ASP A 131 17.16 -0.09 5.93
CA ASP A 131 18.04 0.01 7.09
C ASP A 131 19.37 -0.73 6.90
N ILE A 132 19.50 -1.55 5.86
CA ILE A 132 20.73 -2.23 5.50
C ILE A 132 21.27 -1.65 4.18
N ILE A 133 22.46 -1.08 4.25
CA ILE A 133 23.18 -0.57 3.08
C ILE A 133 24.26 -1.59 2.71
N GLU A 134 24.28 -2.02 1.45
CA GLU A 134 25.32 -2.92 0.93
C GLU A 134 26.05 -2.26 -0.23
N ILE A 135 27.34 -1.94 -0.05
CA ILE A 135 28.17 -1.31 -1.07
C ILE A 135 29.55 -1.97 -1.07
N ARG A 136 29.93 -2.59 -2.19
CA ARG A 136 31.30 -3.11 -2.45
C ARG A 136 31.89 -3.96 -1.31
N GLY A 137 31.11 -4.88 -0.76
CA GLY A 137 31.54 -5.75 0.35
C GLY A 137 31.45 -5.11 1.74
N ILE A 138 30.92 -3.91 1.85
CA ILE A 138 30.53 -3.29 3.12
C ILE A 138 29.02 -3.43 3.30
N ARG A 139 28.60 -3.97 4.43
CA ARG A 139 27.21 -4.07 4.84
C ARG A 139 27.03 -3.29 6.14
N ILE A 140 26.13 -2.33 6.13
CA ILE A 140 25.82 -1.46 7.26
C ILE A 140 24.38 -1.70 7.68
N ASP A 141 24.16 -2.12 8.92
CA ASP A 141 22.85 -2.18 9.55
C ASP A 141 22.67 -0.91 10.40
N LYS A 142 21.83 0.00 9.92
CA LYS A 142 21.58 1.30 10.58
C LYS A 142 20.86 1.15 11.92
N THR A 143 19.95 0.19 11.98
CA THR A 143 19.14 -0.05 13.17
C THR A 143 19.97 -0.70 14.27
N ALA A 144 20.73 -1.75 13.96
CA ALA A 144 21.62 -2.42 14.92
C ALA A 144 22.93 -1.66 15.14
N ARG A 145 23.24 -0.63 14.33
CA ARG A 145 24.50 0.11 14.31
C ARG A 145 25.73 -0.79 14.16
N ARG A 146 25.63 -1.74 13.23
CA ARG A 146 26.69 -2.73 12.96
C ARG A 146 27.19 -2.61 11.53
N VAL A 147 28.46 -2.88 11.35
CA VAL A 147 29.13 -2.84 10.05
C VAL A 147 29.90 -4.13 9.84
N TRP A 148 29.75 -4.74 8.66
CA TRP A 148 30.55 -5.87 8.21
C TRP A 148 31.34 -5.45 6.96
N VAL A 149 32.57 -5.88 6.91
CA VAL A 149 33.45 -5.70 5.75
C VAL A 149 33.91 -7.10 5.31
N ASN A 150 33.52 -7.53 4.12
CA ASN A 150 33.75 -8.87 3.61
C ASN A 150 33.32 -9.97 4.61
N ASP A 151 32.07 -9.83 5.12
CA ASP A 151 31.42 -10.70 6.11
C ASP A 151 32.07 -10.73 7.52
N GLU A 152 33.09 -9.93 7.78
CA GLU A 152 33.65 -9.74 9.10
C GLU A 152 33.05 -8.51 9.79
N GLU A 153 32.50 -8.67 11.00
CA GLU A 153 31.99 -7.54 11.79
C GLU A 153 33.15 -6.64 12.26
N LYS A 154 33.03 -5.33 11.99
CA LYS A 154 33.99 -4.33 12.42
C LYS A 154 33.33 -3.35 13.40
N GLN A 155 34.07 -2.99 14.43
CA GLN A 155 33.61 -2.04 15.44
C GLN A 155 33.98 -0.61 15.01
N PHE A 156 33.01 0.29 15.12
CA PHE A 156 33.15 1.71 14.85
C PHE A 156 32.69 2.51 16.05
N THR A 157 33.32 3.63 16.30
CA THR A 157 32.80 4.64 17.23
C THR A 157 31.51 5.24 16.66
N THR A 158 30.70 5.87 17.51
CA THR A 158 29.45 6.51 17.07
C THR A 158 29.68 7.49 15.92
N LYS A 159 30.71 8.33 15.99
CA LYS A 159 31.02 9.32 14.94
C LYS A 159 31.49 8.68 13.64
N GLU A 160 32.30 7.65 13.72
CA GLU A 160 32.77 6.90 12.55
C GLU A 160 31.63 6.17 11.85
N PHE A 161 30.72 5.56 12.65
CA PHE A 161 29.54 4.91 12.11
C PHE A 161 28.63 5.90 11.40
N ASP A 162 28.34 7.05 12.01
CA ASP A 162 27.49 8.10 11.45
C ASP A 162 28.09 8.67 10.15
N LEU A 163 29.40 8.87 10.12
CA LEU A 163 30.11 9.32 8.92
C LEU A 163 30.07 8.26 7.81
N LEU A 164 30.34 7.00 8.12
CA LEU A 164 30.30 5.91 7.16
C LEU A 164 28.90 5.75 6.55
N THR A 165 27.87 5.79 7.39
CA THR A 165 26.46 5.71 6.96
C THR A 165 26.10 6.86 6.04
N PHE A 166 26.47 8.10 6.42
CA PHE A 166 26.25 9.28 5.59
C PHE A 166 26.91 9.18 4.20
N LEU A 167 28.15 8.71 4.14
CA LEU A 167 28.87 8.51 2.90
C LEU A 167 28.25 7.39 2.04
N ALA A 168 27.79 6.33 2.67
CA ALA A 168 27.15 5.20 2.00
C ALA A 168 25.78 5.57 1.40
N GLU A 169 25.03 6.44 2.07
CA GLU A 169 23.76 6.98 1.57
C GLU A 169 23.93 8.01 0.45
N ASN A 170 25.10 8.63 0.36
CA ASN A 170 25.39 9.68 -0.61
C ASN A 170 26.61 9.33 -1.50
N PRO A 171 26.53 8.29 -2.33
CA PRO A 171 27.68 7.76 -3.07
C PRO A 171 28.28 8.73 -4.10
N ASN A 172 27.57 9.80 -4.42
CA ASN A 172 28.01 10.84 -5.36
C ASN A 172 28.60 12.08 -4.68
N LEU A 173 28.69 12.09 -3.35
CA LEU A 173 29.36 13.17 -2.63
C LEU A 173 30.88 13.02 -2.76
N SER A 174 31.48 13.89 -3.54
CA SER A 174 32.94 14.04 -3.57
C SER A 174 33.41 14.87 -2.37
N LEU A 175 34.16 14.27 -1.48
CA LEU A 175 34.83 14.97 -0.36
C LEU A 175 36.07 15.77 -0.79
N ILE A 176 36.24 15.97 -2.10
CA ILE A 176 37.38 16.72 -2.61
C ILE A 176 36.94 18.19 -2.73
N HIS A 177 36.93 18.89 -1.63
CA HIS A 177 37.13 20.33 -1.50
C HIS A 177 37.23 20.69 -0.01
N ILE A 178 38.36 20.39 0.56
CA ILE A 178 38.90 21.12 1.70
C ILE A 178 40.18 21.78 1.24
#